data_c65efe70d489ccde8e3fac72accecf61
#
_entry.id   c65efe70d489ccde8e3fac72accecf61
#
_cell.length_a   1.000
_cell.length_b   1.000
_cell.length_c   1.000
_cell.angle_alpha   90.00
_cell.angle_beta   90.00
_cell.angle_gamma   90.00
#
_symmetry.space_group_name_H-M   'P 1'
#
loop_
_entity.id
_entity.type
_entity.pdbx_description
1 polymer ?
#
loop_
_entity_poly.entity_id
_entity_poly.type
_entity_poly.pdbx_seq_one_letter_code
_entity_poly.pdbx_strand_id
1 'polypeptide(L)'
;PYRRQRQMCIRDSKNGVNKDQKDKVKKDGYNRGQHCVYCLTYHMIFVTHYRKPVINDEMSAAMKEFSNHMAEQFRGKVLSAETDRDHIHLLVSLPPNTNISVFVRSIKTQLSREMRKRFPEQIKQYIYGDDTSFWSRSYFIATTGSVSLETVKQYIESQRSEEHQAKKNQQFQKKTLLE
;
A
#
# COMPACT_ATOMS: atom_id res chain seq x y z
N PRO A 1 23.61 -29.40 3.25
CA PRO A 1 23.20 -27.98 3.15
C PRO A 1 22.30 -27.53 4.30
N TYR A 2 21.45 -28.39 4.86
CA TYR A 2 20.51 -28.03 5.94
C TYR A 2 21.13 -27.78 7.32
N ARG A 3 22.33 -28.29 7.57
CA ARG A 3 22.99 -28.20 8.89
C ARG A 3 23.57 -26.79 9.18
N ARG A 4 23.91 -26.00 8.17
CA ARG A 4 24.46 -24.64 8.35
C ARG A 4 23.41 -23.59 8.74
N GLN A 5 22.17 -23.75 8.32
CA GLN A 5 21.09 -22.80 8.69
C GLN A 5 20.66 -22.93 10.15
N ARG A 6 20.75 -24.14 10.76
CA ARG A 6 20.43 -24.33 12.19
C ARG A 6 21.44 -23.67 13.14
N GLN A 7 22.69 -23.52 12.73
CA GLN A 7 23.72 -22.92 13.61
C GLN A 7 23.62 -21.37 13.67
N MET A 8 23.03 -20.69 12.66
CA MET A 8 22.82 -19.25 12.73
C MET A 8 21.69 -18.83 13.68
N CYS A 9 20.72 -19.70 13.95
CA CYS A 9 19.59 -19.37 14.84
C CYS A 9 19.89 -19.53 16.34
N ILE A 10 20.98 -20.24 16.73
CA ILE A 10 21.22 -20.60 18.15
C ILE A 10 22.16 -19.63 18.88
N ARG A 11 22.88 -18.76 18.16
CA ARG A 11 23.88 -17.87 18.78
C ARG A 11 23.35 -16.59 19.38
N ASP A 12 22.11 -16.16 19.06
CA ASP A 12 21.56 -14.86 19.49
C ASP A 12 20.67 -14.90 20.73
N SER A 13 20.49 -16.04 21.39
CA SER A 13 19.51 -16.16 22.49
C SER A 13 20.05 -15.89 23.90
N LYS A 14 21.23 -15.28 24.06
CA LYS A 14 21.83 -15.01 25.39
C LYS A 14 21.96 -13.54 25.80
N ASN A 15 21.38 -12.58 25.11
CA ASN A 15 21.39 -11.19 25.58
C ASN A 15 19.98 -10.70 25.85
N GLY A 16 19.73 -10.34 27.12
CA GLY A 16 18.46 -9.85 27.65
C GLY A 16 17.93 -8.67 26.85
N VAL A 17 16.64 -8.75 26.52
CA VAL A 17 15.93 -7.75 25.73
C VAL A 17 15.67 -6.52 26.60
N ASN A 18 16.40 -5.45 26.36
CA ASN A 18 16.11 -4.12 26.91
C ASN A 18 14.85 -3.56 26.23
N LYS A 19 13.90 -3.04 27.02
CA LYS A 19 12.58 -2.52 26.59
C LYS A 19 12.62 -1.29 25.68
N ASP A 20 13.77 -0.68 25.44
CA ASP A 20 13.93 0.61 24.72
C ASP A 20 14.35 0.46 23.26
N GLN A 21 14.15 -0.73 22.65
CA GLN A 21 14.54 -1.00 21.26
C GLN A 21 13.34 -1.00 20.27
N LYS A 22 12.34 -0.13 20.48
CA LYS A 22 11.14 -0.18 19.63
C LYS A 22 11.29 0.42 18.22
N ASP A 23 12.33 1.21 17.90
CA ASP A 23 12.34 1.98 16.64
C ASP A 23 13.69 2.08 15.92
N LYS A 24 14.53 1.05 15.95
CA LYS A 24 15.69 1.03 15.05
C LYS A 24 15.44 0.12 13.86
N VAL A 25 14.95 0.69 12.75
CA VAL A 25 15.12 0.08 11.42
C VAL A 25 16.61 -0.11 11.21
N LYS A 26 17.06 -1.35 11.37
CA LYS A 26 18.47 -1.68 11.23
C LYS A 26 18.86 -1.63 9.75
N LYS A 27 20.13 -1.29 9.49
CA LYS A 27 20.78 -1.16 8.17
C LYS A 27 20.64 -2.36 7.22
N ASP A 28 20.06 -3.46 7.67
CA ASP A 28 19.94 -4.73 6.93
C ASP A 28 18.57 -4.94 6.24
N GLY A 29 17.60 -4.02 6.41
CA GLY A 29 16.27 -4.11 5.77
C GLY A 29 15.36 -5.20 6.32
N TYR A 30 15.75 -5.92 7.38
CA TYR A 30 14.96 -6.99 7.97
C TYR A 30 14.20 -6.54 9.21
N ASN A 31 12.94 -7.01 9.34
CA ASN A 31 12.13 -6.87 10.54
C ASN A 31 12.38 -8.03 11.49
N ARG A 32 12.24 -7.79 12.79
CA ARG A 32 12.44 -8.82 13.83
C ARG A 32 11.16 -9.01 14.62
N GLY A 33 10.68 -10.25 14.65
CA GLY A 33 9.60 -10.69 15.54
C GLY A 33 10.17 -11.42 16.75
N GLN A 34 9.29 -11.90 17.63
CA GLN A 34 9.70 -12.59 18.87
C GLN A 34 10.57 -13.83 18.60
N HIS A 35 10.29 -14.58 17.54
CA HIS A 35 10.99 -15.83 17.18
C HIS A 35 11.36 -15.89 15.69
N CYS A 36 11.32 -14.76 14.96
CA CYS A 36 11.59 -14.75 13.53
C CYS A 36 12.25 -13.45 13.08
N VAL A 37 13.01 -13.55 12.00
CA VAL A 37 13.51 -12.41 11.22
C VAL A 37 12.85 -12.52 9.85
N TYR A 38 12.27 -11.42 9.35
CA TYR A 38 11.50 -11.44 8.11
C TYR A 38 11.68 -10.16 7.30
N CYS A 39 11.50 -10.30 5.98
CA CYS A 39 11.39 -9.19 5.05
C CYS A 39 10.23 -9.52 4.09
N LEU A 40 9.02 -9.22 4.53
CA LEU A 40 7.80 -9.45 3.77
C LEU A 40 7.21 -8.12 3.39
N THR A 41 7.39 -7.76 2.13
CA THR A 41 6.88 -6.52 1.57
C THR A 41 5.93 -6.83 0.42
N TYR A 42 4.77 -6.21 0.45
CA TYR A 42 3.68 -6.40 -0.50
C TYR A 42 3.40 -5.09 -1.23
N HIS A 43 3.40 -5.14 -2.54
CA HIS A 43 2.84 -4.09 -3.39
C HIS A 43 1.36 -4.41 -3.65
N MET A 44 0.47 -3.52 -3.25
CA MET A 44 -0.97 -3.67 -3.40
C MET A 44 -1.52 -2.50 -4.21
N ILE A 45 -2.49 -2.78 -5.10
CA ILE A 45 -3.18 -1.75 -5.86
C ILE A 45 -4.69 -1.93 -5.65
N PHE A 46 -5.35 -0.86 -5.21
CA PHE A 46 -6.79 -0.79 -5.10
C PHE A 46 -7.33 0.24 -6.06
N VAL A 47 -8.24 -0.19 -6.92
CA VAL A 47 -8.86 0.65 -7.97
C VAL A 47 -10.27 1.04 -7.52
N THR A 48 -10.68 2.28 -7.78
CA THR A 48 -12.04 2.75 -7.54
C THR A 48 -13.02 1.98 -8.42
N HIS A 49 -14.27 1.89 -7.98
CA HIS A 49 -15.30 1.19 -8.73
C HIS A 49 -15.53 1.87 -10.09
N TYR A 50 -15.49 1.06 -11.17
CA TYR A 50 -15.51 1.52 -12.57
C TYR A 50 -14.41 2.54 -12.93
N ARG A 51 -13.27 2.56 -12.22
CA ARG A 51 -12.20 3.52 -12.43
C ARG A 51 -12.65 4.99 -12.41
N LYS A 52 -13.66 5.29 -11.60
CA LYS A 52 -14.18 6.66 -11.43
C LYS A 52 -13.09 7.55 -10.80
N PRO A 53 -12.79 8.75 -11.36
CA PRO A 53 -11.68 9.60 -10.90
C PRO A 53 -12.08 10.42 -9.66
N VAL A 54 -12.40 9.73 -8.59
CA VAL A 54 -12.99 10.25 -7.35
C VAL A 54 -11.95 10.86 -6.42
N ILE A 55 -10.69 10.41 -6.52
CA ILE A 55 -9.61 10.77 -5.60
C ILE A 55 -9.05 12.14 -6.02
N ASN A 56 -9.16 13.13 -5.15
CA ASN A 56 -8.48 14.42 -5.26
C ASN A 56 -7.25 14.47 -4.32
N ASP A 57 -6.54 15.61 -4.32
CA ASP A 57 -5.29 15.74 -3.54
C ASP A 57 -5.53 15.67 -2.03
N GLU A 58 -6.64 16.22 -1.53
CA GLU A 58 -7.02 16.15 -0.11
C GLU A 58 -7.33 14.71 0.31
N MET A 59 -8.10 13.98 -0.51
CA MET A 59 -8.38 12.57 -0.28
C MET A 59 -7.11 11.74 -0.35
N SER A 60 -6.18 12.05 -1.25
CA SER A 60 -4.87 11.41 -1.37
C SER A 60 -4.10 11.50 -0.06
N ALA A 61 -3.98 12.71 0.51
CA ALA A 61 -3.29 12.93 1.78
C ALA A 61 -3.96 12.13 2.92
N ALA A 62 -5.29 12.20 3.02
CA ALA A 62 -6.05 11.46 4.03
C ALA A 62 -5.93 9.94 3.88
N MET A 63 -5.91 9.42 2.64
CA MET A 63 -5.71 7.99 2.38
C MET A 63 -4.33 7.51 2.80
N LYS A 64 -3.27 8.29 2.52
CA LYS A 64 -1.89 7.97 2.92
C LYS A 64 -1.77 7.91 4.44
N GLU A 65 -2.28 8.92 5.14
CA GLU A 65 -2.32 8.98 6.61
C GLU A 65 -3.05 7.76 7.20
N PHE A 66 -4.26 7.52 6.73
CA PHE A 66 -5.11 6.46 7.26
C PHE A 66 -4.57 5.06 6.95
N SER A 67 -3.91 4.87 5.81
CA SER A 67 -3.25 3.60 5.46
C SER A 67 -2.13 3.26 6.43
N ASN A 68 -1.35 4.24 6.89
CA ASN A 68 -0.33 4.04 7.94
C ASN A 68 -0.97 3.53 9.23
N HIS A 69 -2.02 4.20 9.71
CA HIS A 69 -2.74 3.79 10.91
C HIS A 69 -3.29 2.36 10.80
N MET A 70 -3.86 2.00 9.65
CA MET A 70 -4.37 0.65 9.41
C MET A 70 -3.27 -0.41 9.41
N ALA A 71 -2.12 -0.12 8.81
CA ALA A 71 -0.99 -1.06 8.81
C ALA A 71 -0.47 -1.31 10.23
N GLU A 72 -0.39 -0.29 11.07
CA GLU A 72 0.03 -0.39 12.47
C GLU A 72 -0.89 -1.31 13.29
N GLN A 73 -2.20 -1.29 13.06
CA GLN A 73 -3.15 -2.21 13.72
C GLN A 73 -2.82 -3.68 13.43
N PHE A 74 -2.23 -3.98 12.27
CA PHE A 74 -1.74 -5.30 11.89
C PHE A 74 -0.24 -5.51 12.22
N ARG A 75 0.35 -4.65 13.04
CA ARG A 75 1.79 -4.66 13.39
C ARG A 75 2.69 -4.54 12.16
N GLY A 76 2.17 -3.97 11.08
CA GLY A 76 2.86 -3.68 9.84
C GLY A 76 3.25 -2.22 9.73
N LYS A 77 3.82 -1.86 8.57
CA LYS A 77 4.23 -0.49 8.26
C LYS A 77 4.02 -0.22 6.78
N VAL A 78 3.43 0.92 6.43
CA VAL A 78 3.44 1.41 5.06
C VAL A 78 4.81 2.02 4.76
N LEU A 79 5.44 1.56 3.70
CA LEU A 79 6.76 1.98 3.24
C LEU A 79 6.65 3.08 2.18
N SER A 80 5.60 3.00 1.35
CA SER A 80 5.22 4.01 0.37
C SER A 80 3.73 3.91 0.09
N ALA A 81 3.09 5.04 -0.16
CA ALA A 81 1.70 5.13 -0.58
C ALA A 81 1.58 6.22 -1.65
N GLU A 82 1.15 5.85 -2.83
CA GLU A 82 0.93 6.77 -3.94
C GLU A 82 -0.48 6.61 -4.49
N THR A 83 -1.09 7.72 -4.92
CA THR A 83 -2.44 7.73 -5.46
C THR A 83 -2.48 8.41 -6.82
N ASP A 84 -3.34 7.93 -7.67
CA ASP A 84 -3.87 8.67 -8.81
C ASP A 84 -5.37 8.91 -8.59
N ARG A 85 -6.06 9.51 -9.54
CA ARG A 85 -7.47 9.87 -9.44
C ARG A 85 -8.40 8.66 -9.25
N ASP A 86 -8.01 7.49 -9.72
CA ASP A 86 -8.83 6.27 -9.76
C ASP A 86 -8.22 5.07 -9.03
N HIS A 87 -7.04 5.19 -8.41
CA HIS A 87 -6.41 4.09 -7.69
C HIS A 87 -5.39 4.53 -6.65
N ILE A 88 -5.02 3.60 -5.78
CA ILE A 88 -3.95 3.76 -4.79
C ILE A 88 -2.97 2.60 -4.88
N HIS A 89 -1.67 2.93 -4.89
CA HIS A 89 -0.56 2.01 -4.70
C HIS A 89 -0.11 2.04 -3.25
N LEU A 90 -0.01 0.88 -2.63
CA LEU A 90 0.49 0.72 -1.27
C LEU A 90 1.64 -0.27 -1.26
N LEU A 91 2.78 0.15 -0.75
CA LEU A 91 3.90 -0.71 -0.42
C LEU A 91 3.92 -0.93 1.09
N VAL A 92 3.58 -2.15 1.53
CA VAL A 92 3.34 -2.45 2.95
C VAL A 92 4.22 -3.60 3.41
N SER A 93 4.91 -3.42 4.53
CA SER A 93 5.60 -4.50 5.24
C SER A 93 4.68 -5.07 6.31
N LEU A 94 4.46 -6.38 6.28
CA LEU A 94 3.57 -7.08 7.22
C LEU A 94 4.30 -8.25 7.88
N PRO A 95 3.98 -8.58 9.15
CA PRO A 95 4.54 -9.74 9.81
C PRO A 95 4.02 -11.06 9.22
N PRO A 96 4.78 -12.17 9.34
CA PRO A 96 4.49 -13.44 8.70
C PRO A 96 3.19 -14.11 9.16
N ASN A 97 2.69 -13.76 10.34
CA ASN A 97 1.41 -14.25 10.86
C ASN A 97 0.20 -13.43 10.42
N THR A 98 0.37 -12.44 9.55
CA THR A 98 -0.74 -11.63 9.03
C THR A 98 -1.53 -12.40 7.98
N ASN A 99 -2.84 -12.52 8.17
CA ASN A 99 -3.73 -12.99 7.11
C ASN A 99 -3.94 -11.85 6.09
N ILE A 100 -3.32 -11.99 4.92
CA ILE A 100 -3.32 -10.96 3.88
C ILE A 100 -4.73 -10.64 3.37
N SER A 101 -5.59 -11.64 3.19
CA SER A 101 -6.96 -11.42 2.73
C SER A 101 -7.79 -10.62 3.74
N VAL A 102 -7.58 -10.87 5.04
CA VAL A 102 -8.21 -10.08 6.11
C VAL A 102 -7.69 -8.67 6.12
N PHE A 103 -6.38 -8.47 5.98
CA PHE A 103 -5.77 -7.15 5.88
C PHE A 103 -6.35 -6.33 4.72
N VAL A 104 -6.36 -6.90 3.49
CA VAL A 104 -6.90 -6.24 2.29
C VAL A 104 -8.38 -5.87 2.48
N ARG A 105 -9.19 -6.79 2.99
CA ARG A 105 -10.60 -6.51 3.26
C ARG A 105 -10.77 -5.38 4.27
N SER A 106 -10.01 -5.42 5.35
CA SER A 106 -10.08 -4.41 6.42
C SER A 106 -9.67 -3.03 5.90
N ILE A 107 -8.53 -2.91 5.22
CA ILE A 107 -8.04 -1.62 4.74
C ILE A 107 -8.98 -1.01 3.67
N LYS A 108 -9.48 -1.79 2.72
CA LYS A 108 -10.46 -1.32 1.71
C LYS A 108 -11.76 -0.83 2.37
N THR A 109 -12.28 -1.59 3.33
CA THR A 109 -13.51 -1.24 4.04
C THR A 109 -13.33 0.03 4.86
N GLN A 110 -12.26 0.12 5.62
CA GLN A 110 -12.04 1.26 6.50
C GLN A 110 -11.68 2.53 5.72
N LEU A 111 -10.84 2.44 4.68
CA LEU A 111 -10.59 3.56 3.77
C LEU A 111 -11.88 4.08 3.14
N SER A 112 -12.74 3.18 2.63
CA SER A 112 -14.02 3.58 2.06
C SER A 112 -14.91 4.33 3.06
N ARG A 113 -14.98 3.85 4.32
CA ARG A 113 -15.77 4.49 5.38
C ARG A 113 -15.20 5.86 5.76
N GLU A 114 -13.89 5.95 5.91
CA GLU A 114 -13.22 7.18 6.30
C GLU A 114 -13.33 8.25 5.20
N MET A 115 -13.15 7.86 3.93
CA MET A 115 -13.33 8.79 2.81
C MET A 115 -14.77 9.30 2.70
N ARG A 116 -15.76 8.43 2.89
CA ARG A 116 -17.18 8.84 2.89
C ARG A 116 -17.51 9.80 4.03
N LYS A 117 -16.88 9.62 5.19
CA LYS A 117 -17.07 10.47 6.36
C LYS A 117 -16.46 11.86 6.14
N ARG A 118 -15.23 11.92 5.60
CA ARG A 118 -14.48 13.17 5.43
C ARG A 118 -14.89 13.95 4.17
N PHE A 119 -15.22 13.25 3.07
CA PHE A 119 -15.44 13.83 1.75
C PHE A 119 -16.78 13.42 1.10
N PRO A 120 -17.91 13.58 1.79
CA PRO A 120 -19.21 13.10 1.28
C PRO A 120 -19.61 13.76 -0.03
N GLU A 121 -19.40 15.06 -0.18
CA GLU A 121 -19.81 15.80 -1.37
C GLU A 121 -18.97 15.42 -2.61
N GLN A 122 -17.66 15.26 -2.43
CA GLN A 122 -16.77 14.79 -3.49
C GLN A 122 -17.18 13.38 -3.97
N ILE A 123 -17.50 12.49 -3.04
CA ILE A 123 -17.88 11.12 -3.39
C ILE A 123 -19.21 11.07 -4.10
N LYS A 124 -20.21 11.85 -3.67
CA LYS A 124 -21.54 11.92 -4.34
C LYS A 124 -21.47 12.33 -5.81
N GLN A 125 -20.48 13.14 -6.21
CA GLN A 125 -20.30 13.55 -7.61
C GLN A 125 -19.99 12.36 -8.53
N TYR A 126 -19.35 11.33 -8.03
CA TYR A 126 -18.87 10.19 -8.81
C TYR A 126 -19.59 8.88 -8.49
N ILE A 127 -20.07 8.72 -7.27
CA ILE A 127 -20.67 7.48 -6.76
C ILE A 127 -22.12 7.79 -6.36
N TYR A 128 -23.04 7.41 -7.25
CA TYR A 128 -24.48 7.64 -7.11
C TYR A 128 -25.28 6.43 -7.64
N GLY A 129 -26.56 6.38 -7.31
CA GLY A 129 -27.45 5.28 -7.69
C GLY A 129 -27.32 4.06 -6.79
N ASP A 130 -27.73 2.89 -7.29
CA ASP A 130 -27.79 1.66 -6.52
C ASP A 130 -26.41 1.05 -6.20
N ASP A 131 -25.43 1.28 -7.08
CA ASP A 131 -24.07 0.81 -6.86
C ASP A 131 -23.19 1.87 -6.18
N THR A 132 -23.20 1.82 -4.87
CA THR A 132 -22.47 2.75 -4.01
C THR A 132 -21.07 2.27 -3.63
N SER A 133 -20.52 1.24 -4.28
CA SER A 133 -19.20 0.73 -3.97
C SER A 133 -18.11 1.76 -4.26
N PHE A 134 -17.23 2.03 -3.27
CA PHE A 134 -16.09 2.94 -3.48
C PHE A 134 -14.96 2.24 -4.26
N TRP A 135 -14.65 1.01 -3.88
CA TRP A 135 -13.59 0.21 -4.50
C TRP A 135 -14.16 -0.86 -5.43
N SER A 136 -13.45 -1.17 -6.51
CA SER A 136 -13.65 -2.40 -7.28
C SER A 136 -13.57 -3.62 -6.35
N ARG A 137 -14.27 -4.69 -6.67
CA ARG A 137 -14.19 -5.96 -5.89
C ARG A 137 -12.80 -6.56 -5.95
N SER A 138 -12.15 -6.51 -7.11
CA SER A 138 -10.79 -6.99 -7.33
C SER A 138 -9.73 -6.08 -6.69
N TYR A 139 -8.53 -6.62 -6.56
CA TYR A 139 -7.32 -5.91 -6.16
C TYR A 139 -6.11 -6.62 -6.76
N PHE A 140 -5.00 -5.92 -6.91
CA PHE A 140 -3.71 -6.51 -7.25
C PHE A 140 -2.86 -6.63 -5.99
N ILE A 141 -2.09 -7.71 -5.89
CA ILE A 141 -1.10 -7.90 -4.84
C ILE A 141 0.08 -8.71 -5.40
N ALA A 142 1.28 -8.24 -5.10
CA ALA A 142 2.52 -8.94 -5.38
C ALA A 142 3.50 -8.78 -4.21
N THR A 143 4.36 -9.77 -4.00
CA THR A 143 5.52 -9.63 -3.11
C THR A 143 6.67 -8.99 -3.86
N THR A 144 7.42 -8.09 -3.22
CA THR A 144 8.55 -7.42 -3.88
C THR A 144 9.85 -8.23 -3.84
N GLY A 145 9.86 -9.36 -3.12
CA GLY A 145 11.03 -10.23 -2.97
C GLY A 145 12.23 -9.51 -2.36
N SER A 146 13.43 -9.81 -2.86
CA SER A 146 14.70 -9.17 -2.47
C SER A 146 15.03 -7.90 -3.28
N VAL A 147 14.09 -7.39 -4.06
CA VAL A 147 14.27 -6.13 -4.80
C VAL A 147 14.38 -4.97 -3.80
N SER A 148 15.34 -4.06 -4.02
CA SER A 148 15.53 -2.95 -3.09
C SER A 148 14.26 -2.09 -3.01
N LEU A 149 13.96 -1.56 -1.82
CA LEU A 149 12.82 -0.69 -1.61
C LEU A 149 12.88 0.55 -2.52
N GLU A 150 14.08 1.03 -2.81
CA GLU A 150 14.34 2.15 -3.70
C GLU A 150 13.89 1.84 -5.13
N THR A 151 14.23 0.66 -5.63
CA THR A 151 13.82 0.21 -6.98
C THR A 151 12.30 0.10 -7.09
N VAL A 152 11.62 -0.46 -6.07
CA VAL A 152 10.16 -0.57 -6.07
C VAL A 152 9.50 0.80 -5.98
N LYS A 153 10.03 1.70 -5.16
CA LYS A 153 9.53 3.09 -5.06
C LYS A 153 9.69 3.81 -6.40
N GLN A 154 10.88 3.76 -7.01
CA GLN A 154 11.13 4.36 -8.33
C GLN A 154 10.20 3.80 -9.40
N TYR A 155 9.92 2.49 -9.38
CA TYR A 155 8.96 1.88 -10.29
C TYR A 155 7.54 2.43 -10.10
N ILE A 156 7.07 2.55 -8.86
CA ILE A 156 5.75 3.13 -8.55
C ILE A 156 5.67 4.61 -8.98
N GLU A 157 6.72 5.38 -8.73
CA GLU A 157 6.83 6.78 -9.16
C GLU A 157 6.87 6.93 -10.68
N SER A 158 7.60 6.04 -11.39
CA SER A 158 7.69 6.07 -12.85
C SER A 158 6.34 5.74 -13.51
N GLN A 159 5.60 4.77 -12.99
CA GLN A 159 4.27 4.45 -13.50
C GLN A 159 3.32 5.65 -13.43
N ARG A 160 3.38 6.42 -12.34
CA ARG A 160 2.59 7.66 -12.22
C ARG A 160 2.92 8.68 -13.31
N SER A 161 4.19 8.86 -13.63
CA SER A 161 4.61 9.80 -14.68
C SER A 161 4.22 9.34 -16.09
N GLU A 162 4.32 8.05 -16.38
CA GLU A 162 3.95 7.47 -17.68
C GLU A 162 2.43 7.51 -17.91
N GLU A 163 1.63 7.15 -16.91
CA GLU A 163 0.17 7.25 -16.99
C GLU A 163 -0.32 8.69 -17.15
N HIS A 164 0.32 9.65 -16.47
CA HIS A 164 0.01 11.07 -16.63
C HIS A 164 0.35 11.59 -18.04
N GLN A 165 1.46 11.17 -18.61
CA GLN A 165 1.85 11.53 -19.97
C GLN A 165 0.92 10.88 -21.02
N ALA A 166 0.57 9.61 -20.84
CA ALA A 166 -0.35 8.91 -21.73
C ALA A 166 -1.74 9.56 -21.74
N LYS A 167 -2.27 9.93 -20.56
CA LYS A 167 -3.56 10.62 -20.42
C LYS A 167 -3.53 12.01 -21.08
N LYS A 168 -2.44 12.78 -20.92
CA LYS A 168 -2.28 14.08 -21.60
C LYS A 168 -2.26 13.94 -23.13
N ASN A 169 -1.56 12.96 -23.64
CA ASN A 169 -1.47 12.70 -25.09
C ASN A 169 -2.84 12.30 -25.67
N GLN A 170 -3.61 11.46 -24.96
CA GLN A 170 -4.96 11.09 -25.37
C GLN A 170 -5.94 12.27 -25.37
N GLN A 171 -5.85 13.16 -24.37
CA GLN A 171 -6.66 14.38 -24.32
C GLN A 171 -6.30 15.34 -25.45
N PHE A 172 -5.02 15.48 -25.77
CA PHE A 172 -4.55 16.31 -26.88
C PHE A 172 -5.05 15.78 -28.23
N GLN A 173 -4.95 14.47 -28.47
CA GLN A 173 -5.46 13.84 -29.69
C GLN A 173 -6.99 13.98 -29.84
N LYS A 174 -7.76 13.85 -28.75
CA LYS A 174 -9.21 14.06 -28.79
C LYS A 174 -9.59 15.50 -29.11
N LYS A 175 -8.80 16.48 -28.67
CA LYS A 175 -9.06 17.90 -28.95
C LYS A 175 -8.75 18.25 -30.41
N THR A 176 -7.70 17.67 -30.98
CA THR A 176 -7.31 17.88 -32.40
C THR A 176 -8.27 17.20 -33.38
N LEU A 177 -9.04 16.20 -32.96
CA LEU A 177 -10.04 15.51 -33.81
C LEU A 177 -11.42 16.20 -33.77
N LEU A 178 -11.62 17.23 -32.96
CA LEU A 178 -12.87 17.97 -32.79
C LEU A 178 -12.78 19.40 -33.38
N GLU A 179 -11.65 19.81 -33.92
CA GLU A 179 -11.41 21.01 -34.74
C GLU A 179 -11.34 20.63 -36.22
#